data_3d5d9f2742cd3d568aa2913572e09710
#
_entry.id   3d5d9f2742cd3d568aa2913572e09710
#
_cell.length_a   1.000
_cell.length_b   1.000
_cell.length_c   1.000
_cell.angle_alpha   90.00
_cell.angle_beta   90.00
_cell.angle_gamma   90.00
#
_symmetry.space_group_name_H-M   'P 1'
#
loop_
_entity.id
_entity.type
_entity.pdbx_description
1 polymer ?
#
loop_
_entity_poly.entity_id
_entity_poly.type
_entity_poly.pdbx_seq_one_letter_code
_entity_poly.pdbx_strand_id
1 'polypeptide(L)'
;MVAGLVVGDETPQDVFVAATLSRLSEPGDSVAGLVCNRLGQLDALISIIDDRVGASELLNLLDIEIGERPVGLERALSDGLVRWRKRLSLSGLEAALEKMRSVGGRVVSPKSGLWPEGFHDLATAEPLAIWLRGEPERLQWLDHSVALVGSRVSTNYGQYVTAELVEAAFERDYCVLSGGAYGIDSIAHNAALALGGKTVAVMAGGLDALYPAGNSALLNRIERQGLIIAEVSPGVAPAKFRFLQRNRLIAAGSQATVVIEAGYRSGSINTAYHANTLDRPAGAVPGLISAVSAQGCHRLIRDGRAHLIGSGNDMLELLGESFEFSGSGDARNSMGSLGSLGSMGSLETRVLDATGFTPTSFEQIVAESGLTAGETQLALGSLELGQLVERTSGLWRKR
;
A
#
# COMPACT_ATOMS: atom_id res chain seq x y z
N MET A 1 24.38 -17.22 -16.47
CA MET A 1 22.92 -17.15 -16.32
C MET A 1 22.44 -15.85 -15.64
N VAL A 2 22.99 -15.44 -14.52
CA VAL A 2 22.51 -14.25 -13.76
C VAL A 2 23.24 -12.95 -14.08
N ALA A 3 24.20 -12.95 -15.02
CA ALA A 3 24.88 -11.71 -15.42
C ALA A 3 23.88 -10.62 -15.83
N GLY A 4 24.09 -9.41 -15.31
CA GLY A 4 23.19 -8.27 -15.53
C GLY A 4 21.91 -8.26 -14.68
N LEU A 5 21.68 -9.25 -13.81
CA LEU A 5 20.56 -9.29 -12.85
C LEU A 5 21.03 -9.06 -11.40
N VAL A 6 22.32 -9.14 -11.15
CA VAL A 6 22.96 -8.94 -9.84
C VAL A 6 22.92 -7.47 -9.44
N VAL A 7 22.71 -7.20 -8.16
CA VAL A 7 22.60 -5.85 -7.59
C VAL A 7 23.57 -5.70 -6.42
N GLY A 8 24.18 -4.54 -6.30
CA GLY A 8 24.99 -4.17 -5.14
C GLY A 8 26.17 -5.12 -4.89
N ASP A 9 26.26 -5.58 -3.66
CA ASP A 9 27.33 -6.43 -3.12
C ASP A 9 27.05 -7.95 -3.24
N GLU A 10 25.94 -8.33 -3.86
CA GLU A 10 25.57 -9.74 -4.01
C GLU A 10 26.49 -10.50 -4.97
N THR A 11 26.74 -11.77 -4.66
CA THR A 11 27.44 -12.65 -5.58
C THR A 11 26.50 -13.23 -6.64
N PRO A 12 26.99 -13.56 -7.85
CA PRO A 12 26.19 -14.28 -8.84
C PRO A 12 25.59 -15.59 -8.32
N GLN A 13 26.24 -16.23 -7.35
CA GLN A 13 25.76 -17.45 -6.71
C GLN A 13 24.54 -17.17 -5.82
N ASP A 14 24.58 -16.12 -4.98
CA ASP A 14 23.45 -15.76 -4.12
C ASP A 14 22.20 -15.46 -4.96
N VAL A 15 22.34 -14.65 -5.99
CA VAL A 15 21.24 -14.30 -6.91
C VAL A 15 20.71 -15.53 -7.65
N PHE A 16 21.59 -16.44 -8.09
CA PHE A 16 21.17 -17.69 -8.75
C PHE A 16 20.36 -18.59 -7.81
N VAL A 17 20.84 -18.76 -6.58
CA VAL A 17 20.19 -19.57 -5.55
C VAL A 17 18.83 -18.99 -5.19
N ALA A 18 18.76 -17.69 -4.91
CA ALA A 18 17.53 -16.99 -4.55
C ALA A 18 16.48 -17.05 -5.68
N ALA A 19 16.89 -16.77 -6.93
CA ALA A 19 16.02 -16.86 -8.10
C ALA A 19 15.49 -18.29 -8.30
N THR A 20 16.33 -19.31 -8.05
CA THR A 20 15.92 -20.72 -8.14
C THR A 20 14.88 -21.04 -7.08
N LEU A 21 15.13 -20.73 -5.83
CA LEU A 21 14.21 -20.99 -4.71
C LEU A 21 12.88 -20.26 -4.88
N SER A 22 12.90 -18.99 -5.29
CA SER A 22 11.69 -18.20 -5.61
C SER A 22 10.84 -18.84 -6.71
N ARG A 23 11.47 -19.57 -7.66
CA ARG A 23 10.74 -20.28 -8.70
C ARG A 23 10.17 -21.62 -8.23
N LEU A 24 10.86 -22.30 -7.31
CA LEU A 24 10.41 -23.62 -6.79
C LEU A 24 9.24 -23.48 -5.83
N SER A 25 9.22 -22.45 -5.00
CA SER A 25 8.18 -22.19 -4.00
C SER A 25 7.06 -21.30 -4.54
N GLU A 26 5.94 -21.29 -3.86
CA GLU A 26 4.92 -20.23 -4.03
C GLU A 26 5.17 -19.09 -3.04
N PRO A 27 4.66 -17.87 -3.32
CA PRO A 27 4.76 -16.76 -2.39
C PRO A 27 4.27 -17.11 -0.98
N GLY A 28 5.11 -16.85 0.03
CA GLY A 28 4.78 -17.13 1.42
C GLY A 28 4.77 -18.62 1.78
N ASP A 29 5.48 -19.49 1.05
CA ASP A 29 5.68 -20.89 1.43
C ASP A 29 6.52 -20.97 2.72
N SER A 30 5.83 -21.02 3.88
CA SER A 30 6.46 -21.01 5.20
C SER A 30 7.34 -22.25 5.47
N VAL A 31 7.09 -23.35 4.76
CA VAL A 31 7.93 -24.56 4.89
C VAL A 31 9.26 -24.35 4.14
N ALA A 32 9.21 -23.77 2.93
CA ALA A 32 10.42 -23.38 2.21
C ALA A 32 11.23 -22.33 3.00
N GLY A 33 10.55 -21.32 3.54
CA GLY A 33 11.18 -20.31 4.38
C GLY A 33 11.83 -20.90 5.64
N LEU A 34 11.16 -21.83 6.33
CA LEU A 34 11.74 -22.53 7.47
C LEU A 34 13.04 -23.25 7.10
N VAL A 35 13.04 -23.98 5.99
CA VAL A 35 14.21 -24.71 5.49
C VAL A 35 15.34 -23.72 5.17
N CYS A 36 15.03 -22.62 4.48
CA CYS A 36 16.03 -21.60 4.14
C CYS A 36 16.57 -20.87 5.38
N ASN A 37 15.73 -20.58 6.36
CA ASN A 37 16.16 -19.88 7.58
C ASN A 37 17.07 -20.75 8.47
N ARG A 38 16.84 -22.06 8.47
CA ARG A 38 17.63 -23.00 9.30
C ARG A 38 18.95 -23.42 8.63
N LEU A 39 18.92 -23.68 7.33
CA LEU A 39 20.09 -24.21 6.60
C LEU A 39 20.87 -23.12 5.83
N GLY A 40 20.25 -21.97 5.60
CA GLY A 40 20.66 -21.03 4.59
C GLY A 40 20.18 -21.44 3.19
N GLN A 41 20.05 -20.47 2.28
CA GLN A 41 19.46 -20.70 0.95
C GLN A 41 20.22 -21.70 0.09
N LEU A 42 21.58 -21.71 0.16
CA LEU A 42 22.40 -22.62 -0.64
C LEU A 42 22.20 -24.07 -0.22
N ASP A 43 22.32 -24.38 1.08
CA ASP A 43 22.19 -25.74 1.60
C ASP A 43 20.74 -26.23 1.51
N ALA A 44 19.75 -25.33 1.66
CA ALA A 44 18.35 -25.60 1.38
C ALA A 44 18.15 -26.07 -0.08
N LEU A 45 18.71 -25.32 -1.05
CA LEU A 45 18.64 -25.68 -2.46
C LEU A 45 19.34 -27.02 -2.75
N ILE A 46 20.52 -27.24 -2.20
CA ILE A 46 21.26 -28.53 -2.33
C ILE A 46 20.40 -29.68 -1.80
N SER A 47 19.78 -29.53 -0.61
CA SER A 47 18.91 -30.54 0.00
C SER A 47 17.65 -30.82 -0.84
N ILE A 48 17.11 -29.79 -1.53
CA ILE A 48 15.97 -29.98 -2.45
C ILE A 48 16.38 -30.74 -3.70
N ILE A 49 17.56 -30.47 -4.25
CA ILE A 49 18.05 -31.07 -5.50
C ILE A 49 18.48 -32.53 -5.29
N ASP A 50 19.06 -32.86 -4.14
CA ASP A 50 19.52 -34.21 -3.83
C ASP A 50 18.32 -35.14 -3.55
N ASP A 51 18.01 -36.01 -4.52
CA ASP A 51 16.90 -36.97 -4.40
C ASP A 51 17.03 -37.96 -3.26
N ARG A 52 18.25 -38.10 -2.69
CA ARG A 52 18.51 -38.96 -1.51
C ARG A 52 17.97 -38.34 -0.23
N VAL A 53 17.84 -37.02 -0.16
CA VAL A 53 17.31 -36.31 1.00
C VAL A 53 15.79 -36.45 1.04
N GLY A 54 15.30 -37.31 1.92
CA GLY A 54 13.87 -37.45 2.21
C GLY A 54 13.39 -36.47 3.28
N ALA A 55 12.10 -36.50 3.61
CA ALA A 55 11.50 -35.59 4.60
C ALA A 55 12.10 -35.80 6.01
N SER A 56 12.31 -37.07 6.41
CA SER A 56 12.90 -37.40 7.72
C SER A 56 14.36 -36.96 7.82
N GLU A 57 15.14 -37.10 6.73
CA GLU A 57 16.51 -36.62 6.69
C GLU A 57 16.57 -35.09 6.72
N LEU A 58 15.73 -34.41 5.90
CA LEU A 58 15.62 -32.95 5.93
C LEU A 58 15.23 -32.46 7.33
N LEU A 59 14.27 -33.14 7.99
CA LEU A 59 13.87 -32.80 9.37
C LEU A 59 15.03 -32.92 10.36
N ASN A 60 15.91 -33.90 10.20
CA ASN A 60 17.10 -34.04 11.03
C ASN A 60 18.13 -32.92 10.76
N LEU A 61 18.32 -32.54 9.48
CA LEU A 61 19.18 -31.41 9.10
C LEU A 61 18.71 -30.06 9.68
N LEU A 62 17.41 -29.88 9.87
CA LEU A 62 16.86 -28.64 10.47
C LEU A 62 17.20 -28.47 11.95
N ASP A 63 17.67 -29.51 12.62
CA ASP A 63 18.09 -29.53 14.04
C ASP A 63 17.07 -28.85 14.98
N ILE A 64 15.77 -29.21 14.78
CA ILE A 64 14.68 -28.72 15.62
C ILE A 64 14.47 -29.75 16.76
N GLU A 65 14.52 -29.28 18.01
CA GLU A 65 14.27 -30.13 19.17
C GLU A 65 12.88 -30.80 19.08
N ILE A 66 12.78 -32.05 19.53
CA ILE A 66 11.56 -32.85 19.40
C ILE A 66 10.34 -32.14 20.02
N GLY A 67 10.55 -31.45 21.15
CA GLY A 67 9.51 -30.67 21.85
C GLY A 67 9.06 -29.41 21.17
N GLU A 68 9.85 -28.88 20.25
CA GLU A 68 9.59 -27.65 19.48
C GLU A 68 9.10 -27.93 18.04
N ARG A 69 9.08 -29.18 17.62
CA ARG A 69 8.65 -29.56 16.26
C ARG A 69 7.16 -29.30 16.07
N PRO A 70 6.76 -28.44 15.10
CA PRO A 70 5.35 -28.27 14.77
C PRO A 70 4.69 -29.59 14.40
N VAL A 71 3.47 -29.80 14.86
CA VAL A 71 2.70 -31.00 14.53
C VAL A 71 2.53 -31.09 13.00
N GLY A 72 2.89 -32.25 12.42
CA GLY A 72 2.79 -32.48 11.00
C GLY A 72 3.92 -31.87 10.14
N LEU A 73 5.00 -31.36 10.75
CA LEU A 73 6.13 -30.77 10.01
C LEU A 73 6.75 -31.75 9.02
N GLU A 74 6.98 -33.01 9.38
CA GLU A 74 7.56 -34.01 8.49
C GLU A 74 6.70 -34.24 7.24
N ARG A 75 5.37 -34.28 7.42
CA ARG A 75 4.42 -34.35 6.28
C ARG A 75 4.50 -33.09 5.43
N ALA A 76 4.55 -31.92 6.03
CA ALA A 76 4.67 -30.65 5.31
C ALA A 76 5.97 -30.57 4.48
N LEU A 77 7.09 -31.08 5.04
CA LEU A 77 8.37 -31.20 4.33
C LEU A 77 8.26 -32.21 3.16
N SER A 78 7.62 -33.37 3.37
CA SER A 78 7.39 -34.34 2.32
C SER A 78 6.57 -33.75 1.15
N ASP A 79 5.45 -33.09 1.47
CA ASP A 79 4.60 -32.43 0.49
C ASP A 79 5.37 -31.27 -0.20
N GLY A 80 6.21 -30.54 0.53
CA GLY A 80 7.08 -29.49 0.04
C GLY A 80 8.09 -30.02 -0.98
N LEU A 81 8.88 -31.03 -0.61
CA LEU A 81 9.88 -31.65 -1.50
C LEU A 81 9.26 -32.13 -2.81
N VAL A 82 8.07 -32.77 -2.76
CA VAL A 82 7.35 -33.20 -3.96
C VAL A 82 6.99 -32.02 -4.86
N ARG A 83 6.47 -30.92 -4.27
CA ARG A 83 6.09 -29.73 -5.05
C ARG A 83 7.31 -29.03 -5.64
N TRP A 84 8.36 -28.82 -4.85
CA TRP A 84 9.56 -28.10 -5.27
C TRP A 84 10.33 -28.86 -6.35
N ARG A 85 10.58 -30.16 -6.17
CA ARG A 85 11.26 -31.02 -7.14
C ARG A 85 10.52 -31.09 -8.47
N LYS A 86 9.18 -31.15 -8.45
CA LYS A 86 8.36 -31.10 -9.65
C LYS A 86 8.57 -29.82 -10.48
N ARG A 87 8.93 -28.72 -9.84
CA ARG A 87 9.19 -27.40 -10.47
C ARG A 87 10.67 -27.23 -10.84
N LEU A 88 11.53 -28.14 -10.42
CA LEU A 88 12.95 -28.07 -10.70
C LEU A 88 13.19 -28.25 -12.20
N SER A 89 13.64 -27.17 -12.86
CA SER A 89 13.87 -27.15 -14.29
C SER A 89 14.90 -26.04 -14.61
N LEU A 90 16.08 -26.46 -15.07
CA LEU A 90 17.12 -25.52 -15.46
C LEU A 90 16.65 -24.64 -16.63
N SER A 91 16.07 -25.24 -17.67
CA SER A 91 15.52 -24.50 -18.81
C SER A 91 14.40 -23.51 -18.42
N GLY A 92 13.59 -23.90 -17.43
CA GLY A 92 12.56 -23.01 -16.89
C GLY A 92 13.14 -21.83 -16.09
N LEU A 93 14.23 -22.06 -15.38
CA LEU A 93 14.96 -20.97 -14.70
C LEU A 93 15.64 -20.04 -15.72
N GLU A 94 16.33 -20.62 -16.73
CA GLU A 94 16.95 -19.84 -17.80
C GLU A 94 15.92 -18.94 -18.51
N ALA A 95 14.75 -19.48 -18.84
CA ALA A 95 13.67 -18.71 -19.45
C ALA A 95 13.15 -17.58 -18.53
N ALA A 96 13.04 -17.80 -17.22
CA ALA A 96 12.64 -16.76 -16.27
C ALA A 96 13.69 -15.64 -16.17
N LEU A 97 14.96 -16.00 -16.07
CA LEU A 97 16.08 -15.04 -16.02
C LEU A 97 16.18 -14.23 -17.31
N GLU A 98 15.99 -14.87 -18.48
CA GLU A 98 16.01 -14.19 -19.77
C GLU A 98 14.85 -13.20 -19.92
N LYS A 99 13.63 -13.61 -19.53
CA LYS A 99 12.47 -12.70 -19.49
C LYS A 99 12.72 -11.49 -18.61
N MET A 100 13.32 -11.69 -17.43
CA MET A 100 13.63 -10.59 -16.53
C MET A 100 14.68 -9.66 -17.13
N ARG A 101 15.72 -10.22 -17.75
CA ARG A 101 16.78 -9.46 -18.44
C ARG A 101 16.20 -8.65 -19.60
N SER A 102 15.29 -9.23 -20.39
CA SER A 102 14.70 -8.56 -21.56
C SER A 102 13.89 -7.31 -21.21
N VAL A 103 13.40 -7.21 -19.96
CA VAL A 103 12.69 -6.02 -19.44
C VAL A 103 13.59 -5.14 -18.56
N GLY A 104 14.90 -5.34 -18.56
CA GLY A 104 15.83 -4.55 -17.77
C GLY A 104 15.75 -4.75 -16.26
N GLY A 105 15.07 -5.83 -15.83
CA GLY A 105 14.85 -6.08 -14.41
C GLY A 105 16.08 -6.63 -13.68
N ARG A 106 15.95 -6.80 -12.37
CA ARG A 106 16.98 -7.30 -11.44
C ARG A 106 16.35 -8.29 -10.46
N VAL A 107 17.24 -8.99 -9.71
CA VAL A 107 16.87 -9.90 -8.62
C VAL A 107 17.68 -9.51 -7.40
N VAL A 108 17.03 -9.49 -6.25
CA VAL A 108 17.68 -9.23 -4.95
C VAL A 108 17.34 -10.37 -4.00
N SER A 109 18.34 -10.86 -3.27
CA SER A 109 18.19 -11.89 -2.24
C SER A 109 18.15 -11.29 -0.84
N PRO A 110 17.71 -12.04 0.18
CA PRO A 110 17.73 -11.58 1.58
C PRO A 110 19.13 -11.26 2.14
N LYS A 111 20.19 -11.57 1.40
CA LYS A 111 21.57 -11.25 1.79
C LYS A 111 22.04 -9.87 1.30
N SER A 112 21.29 -9.24 0.42
CA SER A 112 21.63 -7.93 -0.13
C SER A 112 21.51 -6.83 0.93
N GLY A 113 22.47 -5.91 0.97
CA GLY A 113 22.37 -4.68 1.76
C GLY A 113 21.22 -3.74 1.34
N LEU A 114 20.53 -4.05 0.25
CA LEU A 114 19.33 -3.34 -0.21
C LEU A 114 18.02 -4.03 0.23
N TRP A 115 18.11 -5.17 0.93
CA TRP A 115 16.91 -5.89 1.38
C TRP A 115 16.12 -5.06 2.37
N PRO A 116 14.79 -4.88 2.19
CA PRO A 116 13.97 -4.11 3.11
C PRO A 116 13.91 -4.77 4.48
N GLU A 117 14.29 -4.05 5.53
CA GLU A 117 14.31 -4.54 6.92
C GLU A 117 12.96 -5.14 7.33
N GLY A 118 11.87 -4.50 6.95
CA GLY A 118 10.54 -4.95 7.30
C GLY A 118 10.13 -6.32 6.73
N PHE A 119 10.84 -6.85 5.74
CA PHE A 119 10.54 -8.19 5.23
C PHE A 119 11.02 -9.30 6.17
N HIS A 120 12.02 -9.05 7.02
CA HIS A 120 12.46 -9.98 8.04
C HIS A 120 11.36 -10.28 9.08
N ASP A 121 10.45 -9.31 9.35
CA ASP A 121 9.33 -9.51 10.27
C ASP A 121 8.35 -10.61 9.81
N LEU A 122 8.39 -10.97 8.53
CA LEU A 122 7.60 -12.07 7.99
C LEU A 122 8.10 -13.46 8.41
N ALA A 123 9.26 -13.55 9.04
CA ALA A 123 9.85 -14.79 9.56
C ALA A 123 9.91 -15.90 8.47
N THR A 124 9.27 -17.06 8.72
CA THR A 124 9.25 -18.14 7.71
C THR A 124 8.46 -17.82 6.44
N ALA A 125 7.67 -16.76 6.44
CA ALA A 125 6.97 -16.28 5.26
C ALA A 125 7.73 -15.16 4.53
N GLU A 126 8.98 -14.89 4.86
CA GLU A 126 9.85 -13.95 4.17
C GLU A 126 10.03 -14.36 2.69
N PRO A 127 10.07 -13.40 1.74
CA PRO A 127 10.37 -13.70 0.34
C PRO A 127 11.76 -14.34 0.19
N LEU A 128 11.88 -15.37 -0.64
CA LEU A 128 13.17 -16.00 -0.93
C LEU A 128 13.99 -15.22 -1.97
N ALA A 129 13.35 -14.36 -2.74
CA ALA A 129 13.92 -13.37 -3.63
C ALA A 129 12.87 -12.30 -3.94
N ILE A 130 13.33 -11.11 -4.29
CA ILE A 130 12.51 -10.05 -4.89
C ILE A 130 13.01 -9.78 -6.30
N TRP A 131 12.08 -9.85 -7.25
CA TRP A 131 12.26 -9.39 -8.62
C TRP A 131 11.84 -7.93 -8.70
N LEU A 132 12.60 -7.10 -9.42
CA LEU A 132 12.33 -5.68 -9.49
C LEU A 132 12.54 -5.07 -10.87
N ARG A 133 11.80 -4.01 -11.18
CA ARG A 133 11.99 -3.14 -12.35
C ARG A 133 12.06 -1.69 -11.87
N GLY A 134 13.10 -1.00 -12.27
CA GLY A 134 13.52 0.32 -11.79
C GLY A 134 14.88 0.26 -11.11
N GLU A 135 15.28 1.36 -10.46
CA GLU A 135 16.57 1.46 -9.77
C GLU A 135 16.55 0.67 -8.46
N PRO A 136 17.45 -0.31 -8.25
CA PRO A 136 17.44 -1.19 -7.08
C PRO A 136 17.54 -0.47 -5.73
N GLU A 137 18.31 0.63 -5.68
CA GLU A 137 18.52 1.44 -4.48
C GLU A 137 17.22 2.01 -3.92
N ARG A 138 16.17 2.11 -4.76
CA ARG A 138 14.84 2.54 -4.35
C ARG A 138 14.11 1.54 -3.46
N LEU A 139 14.65 0.32 -3.26
CA LEU A 139 14.15 -0.61 -2.24
C LEU A 139 14.26 -0.01 -0.84
N GLN A 140 15.29 0.79 -0.58
CA GLN A 140 15.48 1.48 0.69
C GLN A 140 14.36 2.52 1.01
N TRP A 141 13.57 2.93 0.01
CA TRP A 141 12.40 3.78 0.25
C TRP A 141 11.33 3.10 1.10
N LEU A 142 11.33 1.77 1.16
CA LEU A 142 10.37 0.99 1.94
C LEU A 142 10.54 1.22 3.44
N ASP A 143 11.76 1.51 3.91
CA ASP A 143 12.04 1.76 5.33
C ASP A 143 11.41 3.07 5.83
N HIS A 144 11.05 3.98 4.92
CA HIS A 144 10.33 5.22 5.21
C HIS A 144 9.11 5.33 4.29
N SER A 145 8.10 4.51 4.55
CA SER A 145 6.95 4.39 3.66
C SER A 145 5.63 4.18 4.39
N VAL A 146 4.55 4.54 3.70
CA VAL A 146 3.16 4.28 4.09
C VAL A 146 2.43 3.51 3.00
N ALA A 147 1.73 2.44 3.38
CA ALA A 147 0.88 1.70 2.46
C ALA A 147 -0.50 2.35 2.36
N LEU A 148 -0.89 2.76 1.16
CA LEU A 148 -2.22 3.27 0.85
C LEU A 148 -2.94 2.23 -0.02
N VAL A 149 -4.00 1.62 0.51
CA VAL A 149 -4.72 0.53 -0.14
C VAL A 149 -6.23 0.73 -0.12
N GLY A 150 -6.93 0.08 -1.06
CA GLY A 150 -8.38 0.23 -1.04
C GLY A 150 -9.14 -0.52 -2.12
N SER A 151 -10.37 -0.06 -2.35
CA SER A 151 -11.28 -0.60 -3.34
C SER A 151 -10.74 -0.44 -4.76
N ARG A 152 -10.97 -1.46 -5.60
CA ARG A 152 -10.69 -1.40 -7.05
C ARG A 152 -11.66 -0.48 -7.81
N VAL A 153 -12.78 -0.15 -7.19
CA VAL A 153 -13.74 0.84 -7.69
C VAL A 153 -13.77 1.96 -6.65
N SER A 154 -13.06 3.04 -6.95
CA SER A 154 -12.99 4.23 -6.08
C SER A 154 -14.14 5.18 -6.33
N THR A 155 -14.63 5.82 -5.26
CA THR A 155 -15.55 6.95 -5.36
C THR A 155 -14.79 8.27 -5.53
N ASN A 156 -15.47 9.37 -5.87
CA ASN A 156 -14.85 10.70 -5.90
C ASN A 156 -14.30 11.10 -4.52
N TYR A 157 -14.98 10.69 -3.44
CA TYR A 157 -14.50 10.88 -2.07
C TYR A 157 -13.19 10.12 -1.82
N GLY A 158 -13.15 8.83 -2.19
CA GLY A 158 -11.93 8.01 -2.07
C GLY A 158 -10.78 8.59 -2.88
N GLN A 159 -11.04 9.13 -4.08
CA GLN A 159 -10.03 9.80 -4.90
C GLN A 159 -9.46 11.04 -4.22
N TYR A 160 -10.36 11.89 -3.70
CA TYR A 160 -9.98 13.12 -2.99
C TYR A 160 -9.12 12.81 -1.76
N VAL A 161 -9.60 11.92 -0.88
CA VAL A 161 -8.87 11.55 0.34
C VAL A 161 -7.52 10.87 0.01
N THR A 162 -7.47 10.03 -1.02
CA THR A 162 -6.21 9.42 -1.44
C THR A 162 -5.19 10.49 -1.82
N ALA A 163 -5.59 11.51 -2.60
CA ALA A 163 -4.70 12.58 -3.00
C ALA A 163 -4.20 13.41 -1.80
N GLU A 164 -5.09 13.74 -0.84
CA GLU A 164 -4.75 14.44 0.40
C GLU A 164 -3.73 13.65 1.23
N LEU A 165 -3.95 12.34 1.42
CA LEU A 165 -3.02 11.52 2.19
C LEU A 165 -1.66 11.36 1.49
N VAL A 166 -1.65 11.29 0.15
CA VAL A 166 -0.40 11.27 -0.63
C VAL A 166 0.36 12.59 -0.52
N GLU A 167 -0.34 13.74 -0.53
CA GLU A 167 0.26 15.05 -0.32
C GLU A 167 0.93 15.14 1.06
N ALA A 168 0.22 14.72 2.12
CA ALA A 168 0.79 14.67 3.47
C ALA A 168 2.02 13.74 3.56
N ALA A 169 1.99 12.58 2.90
CA ALA A 169 3.13 11.67 2.82
C ALA A 169 4.31 12.31 2.08
N PHE A 170 4.04 12.99 0.96
CA PHE A 170 5.06 13.68 0.15
C PHE A 170 5.77 14.80 0.93
N GLU A 171 5.03 15.61 1.68
CA GLU A 171 5.59 16.71 2.51
C GLU A 171 6.57 16.22 3.57
N ARG A 172 6.49 14.95 3.97
CA ARG A 172 7.36 14.30 4.96
C ARG A 172 8.30 13.26 4.33
N ASP A 173 8.47 13.30 3.01
CA ASP A 173 9.36 12.42 2.24
C ASP A 173 9.04 10.93 2.35
N TYR A 174 7.82 10.56 2.77
CA TYR A 174 7.38 9.17 2.80
C TYR A 174 7.16 8.60 1.40
N CYS A 175 7.59 7.38 1.21
CA CYS A 175 7.28 6.61 0.01
C CYS A 175 5.84 6.05 0.10
N VAL A 176 5.08 6.21 -0.98
CA VAL A 176 3.74 5.61 -1.11
C VAL A 176 3.87 4.19 -1.65
N LEU A 177 3.53 3.21 -0.82
CA LEU A 177 3.52 1.80 -1.17
C LEU A 177 2.10 1.33 -1.48
N SER A 178 1.90 0.64 -2.60
CA SER A 178 0.60 0.07 -2.96
C SER A 178 0.72 -1.11 -3.92
N GLY A 179 -0.43 -1.65 -4.36
CA GLY A 179 -0.47 -2.89 -5.12
C GLY A 179 -0.63 -2.74 -6.64
N GLY A 180 -0.63 -1.52 -7.17
CA GLY A 180 -0.80 -1.28 -8.62
C GLY A 180 -2.15 -1.70 -9.19
N ALA A 181 -3.14 -2.02 -8.37
CA ALA A 181 -4.49 -2.40 -8.80
C ALA A 181 -5.28 -1.19 -9.32
N TYR A 182 -6.45 -1.43 -9.93
CA TYR A 182 -7.39 -0.35 -10.24
C TYR A 182 -7.89 0.33 -8.95
N GLY A 183 -8.45 1.52 -9.09
CA GLY A 183 -9.06 2.28 -7.99
C GLY A 183 -8.02 2.96 -7.11
N ILE A 184 -8.14 2.80 -5.79
CA ILE A 184 -7.32 3.51 -4.79
C ILE A 184 -5.82 3.35 -5.04
N ASP A 185 -5.34 2.12 -5.32
CA ASP A 185 -3.93 1.87 -5.58
C ASP A 185 -3.41 2.72 -6.76
N SER A 186 -4.15 2.75 -7.87
CA SER A 186 -3.78 3.55 -9.05
C SER A 186 -3.76 5.05 -8.76
N ILE A 187 -4.69 5.53 -7.95
CA ILE A 187 -4.80 6.94 -7.57
C ILE A 187 -3.62 7.32 -6.69
N ALA A 188 -3.30 6.49 -5.69
CA ALA A 188 -2.16 6.70 -4.81
C ALA A 188 -0.84 6.82 -5.59
N HIS A 189 -0.58 5.87 -6.51
CA HIS A 189 0.62 5.93 -7.36
C HIS A 189 0.62 7.16 -8.29
N ASN A 190 -0.53 7.49 -8.93
CA ASN A 190 -0.61 8.65 -9.82
C ASN A 190 -0.40 9.96 -9.07
N ALA A 191 -0.97 10.12 -7.87
CA ALA A 191 -0.79 11.30 -7.04
C ALA A 191 0.68 11.47 -6.60
N ALA A 192 1.31 10.39 -6.13
CA ALA A 192 2.72 10.40 -5.76
C ALA A 192 3.62 10.82 -6.95
N LEU A 193 3.40 10.22 -8.13
CA LEU A 193 4.16 10.56 -9.34
C LEU A 193 3.88 12.00 -9.85
N ALA A 194 2.69 12.52 -9.63
CA ALA A 194 2.34 13.90 -10.03
C ALA A 194 3.07 14.94 -9.18
N LEU A 195 3.30 14.65 -7.90
CA LEU A 195 4.05 15.48 -6.98
C LEU A 195 5.58 15.30 -7.13
N GLY A 196 6.05 14.35 -7.94
CA GLY A 196 7.47 13.97 -7.99
C GLY A 196 7.93 13.17 -6.77
N GLY A 197 6.99 12.62 -6.00
CA GLY A 197 7.23 11.83 -4.81
C GLY A 197 7.65 10.38 -5.08
N LYS A 198 8.02 9.69 -4.02
CA LYS A 198 8.47 8.30 -4.02
C LYS A 198 7.27 7.34 -4.07
N THR A 199 7.32 6.33 -4.92
CA THR A 199 6.28 5.30 -4.92
C THR A 199 6.82 3.94 -5.35
N VAL A 200 6.34 2.88 -4.69
CA VAL A 200 6.69 1.49 -4.97
C VAL A 200 5.42 0.67 -5.20
N ALA A 201 5.37 -0.06 -6.31
CA ALA A 201 4.28 -0.98 -6.61
C ALA A 201 4.69 -2.42 -6.35
N VAL A 202 3.95 -3.13 -5.49
CA VAL A 202 4.16 -4.56 -5.25
C VAL A 202 3.21 -5.35 -6.14
N MET A 203 3.73 -6.28 -6.95
CA MET A 203 2.94 -7.02 -7.92
C MET A 203 2.65 -8.45 -7.45
N ALA A 204 1.53 -9.02 -7.92
CA ALA A 204 1.09 -10.38 -7.58
C ALA A 204 1.38 -11.41 -8.70
N GLY A 205 2.15 -11.04 -9.69
CA GLY A 205 2.59 -11.87 -10.82
C GLY A 205 4.00 -11.52 -11.25
N GLY A 206 4.56 -12.29 -12.16
CA GLY A 206 5.90 -12.04 -12.70
C GLY A 206 5.98 -10.70 -13.44
N LEU A 207 7.13 -10.04 -13.33
CA LEU A 207 7.33 -8.68 -13.86
C LEU A 207 7.62 -8.65 -15.37
N ASP A 208 7.74 -9.79 -16.04
CA ASP A 208 7.85 -9.89 -17.50
C ASP A 208 6.56 -9.41 -18.19
N ALA A 209 5.41 -9.48 -17.52
CA ALA A 209 4.12 -9.00 -18.00
C ALA A 209 3.37 -8.26 -16.89
N LEU A 210 3.36 -6.93 -16.95
CA LEU A 210 2.72 -6.09 -15.93
C LEU A 210 1.19 -6.25 -15.94
N TYR A 211 0.61 -6.43 -14.76
CA TYR A 211 -0.84 -6.61 -14.58
C TYR A 211 -1.37 -5.65 -13.49
N PRO A 212 -2.54 -5.03 -13.65
CA PRO A 212 -3.49 -5.20 -14.76
C PRO A 212 -3.10 -4.44 -16.04
N ALA A 213 -3.43 -5.00 -17.20
CA ALA A 213 -3.06 -4.42 -18.50
C ALA A 213 -3.57 -2.97 -18.70
N GLY A 214 -4.74 -2.63 -18.14
CA GLY A 214 -5.26 -1.26 -18.20
C GLY A 214 -4.45 -0.22 -17.43
N ASN A 215 -3.59 -0.66 -16.50
CA ASN A 215 -2.66 0.22 -15.76
C ASN A 215 -1.24 0.24 -16.37
N SER A 216 -1.03 -0.35 -17.56
CA SER A 216 0.32 -0.47 -18.15
C SER A 216 1.04 0.87 -18.27
N ALA A 217 0.34 1.93 -18.66
CA ALA A 217 0.91 3.28 -18.77
C ALA A 217 1.38 3.80 -17.39
N LEU A 218 0.59 3.60 -16.34
CA LEU A 218 0.94 3.95 -14.96
C LEU A 218 2.14 3.11 -14.48
N LEU A 219 2.08 1.79 -14.63
CA LEU A 219 3.14 0.90 -14.19
C LEU A 219 4.47 1.20 -14.90
N ASN A 220 4.46 1.51 -16.20
CA ASN A 220 5.64 1.95 -16.92
C ASN A 220 6.19 3.32 -16.42
N ARG A 221 5.33 4.19 -15.89
CA ARG A 221 5.79 5.43 -15.23
C ARG A 221 6.41 5.11 -13.87
N ILE A 222 5.81 4.21 -13.08
CA ILE A 222 6.35 3.76 -11.79
C ILE A 222 7.72 3.12 -12.00
N GLU A 223 7.91 2.27 -13.01
CA GLU A 223 9.21 1.69 -13.32
C GLU A 223 10.31 2.75 -13.53
N ARG A 224 10.01 3.82 -14.25
CA ARG A 224 10.97 4.89 -14.55
C ARG A 224 11.25 5.82 -13.38
N GLN A 225 10.23 6.20 -12.62
CA GLN A 225 10.27 7.25 -11.60
C GLN A 225 10.22 6.70 -10.16
N GLY A 226 9.67 5.52 -9.98
CA GLY A 226 9.53 4.78 -8.75
C GLY A 226 10.18 3.38 -8.86
N LEU A 227 9.56 2.38 -8.24
CA LEU A 227 10.02 1.00 -8.27
C LEU A 227 8.84 0.04 -8.39
N ILE A 228 9.02 -1.04 -9.15
CA ILE A 228 8.07 -2.16 -9.19
C ILE A 228 8.77 -3.40 -8.63
N ILE A 229 8.13 -4.08 -7.68
CA ILE A 229 8.67 -5.31 -7.08
C ILE A 229 7.66 -6.45 -7.14
N ALA A 230 8.15 -7.67 -7.18
CA ALA A 230 7.37 -8.90 -7.04
C ALA A 230 8.18 -10.03 -6.42
N GLU A 231 7.54 -10.86 -5.62
CA GLU A 231 8.10 -12.13 -5.14
C GLU A 231 7.98 -13.22 -6.21
N VAL A 232 6.96 -13.09 -7.06
CA VAL A 232 6.64 -14.09 -8.09
C VAL A 232 7.64 -14.06 -9.23
N SER A 233 8.23 -15.22 -9.54
CA SER A 233 9.18 -15.39 -10.65
C SER A 233 8.56 -14.98 -12.01
N PRO A 234 9.36 -14.39 -12.94
CA PRO A 234 8.93 -14.13 -14.31
C PRO A 234 8.35 -15.36 -15.02
N GLY A 235 7.38 -15.13 -15.87
CA GLY A 235 6.63 -16.17 -16.57
C GLY A 235 5.44 -16.72 -15.79
N VAL A 236 5.24 -16.30 -14.56
CA VAL A 236 4.13 -16.77 -13.71
C VAL A 236 3.01 -15.73 -13.68
N ALA A 237 1.82 -16.12 -14.17
CA ALA A 237 0.65 -15.24 -14.21
C ALA A 237 0.11 -14.94 -12.80
N PRO A 238 -0.51 -13.75 -12.60
CA PRO A 238 -1.20 -13.45 -11.36
C PRO A 238 -2.37 -14.43 -11.13
N ALA A 239 -2.61 -14.80 -9.86
CA ALA A 239 -3.71 -15.65 -9.45
C ALA A 239 -4.36 -15.11 -8.18
N LYS A 240 -5.63 -15.43 -7.93
CA LYS A 240 -6.40 -14.89 -6.81
C LYS A 240 -5.67 -15.02 -5.46
N PHE A 241 -5.10 -16.20 -5.18
CA PHE A 241 -4.37 -16.43 -3.93
C PHE A 241 -3.06 -15.63 -3.86
N ARG A 242 -2.38 -15.38 -5.01
CA ARG A 242 -1.14 -14.57 -5.05
C ARG A 242 -1.39 -13.11 -4.72
N PHE A 243 -2.58 -12.56 -5.04
CA PHE A 243 -2.96 -11.22 -4.58
C PHE A 243 -3.05 -11.15 -3.05
N LEU A 244 -3.60 -12.19 -2.40
CA LEU A 244 -3.68 -12.24 -0.94
C LEU A 244 -2.29 -12.43 -0.31
N GLN A 245 -1.46 -13.28 -0.88
CA GLN A 245 -0.08 -13.48 -0.41
C GLN A 245 0.78 -12.21 -0.59
N ARG A 246 0.63 -11.51 -1.70
CA ARG A 246 1.33 -10.25 -1.97
C ARG A 246 1.03 -9.19 -0.90
N ASN A 247 -0.20 -9.14 -0.38
CA ASN A 247 -0.61 -8.11 0.57
C ASN A 247 0.23 -8.11 1.84
N ARG A 248 0.82 -9.25 2.26
CA ARG A 248 1.76 -9.29 3.39
C ARG A 248 3.02 -8.47 3.12
N LEU A 249 3.47 -8.42 1.85
CA LEU A 249 4.63 -7.62 1.47
C LEU A 249 4.33 -6.12 1.49
N ILE A 250 3.11 -5.72 1.16
CA ILE A 250 2.68 -4.33 1.30
C ILE A 250 2.69 -3.94 2.78
N ALA A 251 2.13 -4.79 3.65
CA ALA A 251 2.11 -4.52 5.08
C ALA A 251 3.51 -4.54 5.70
N ALA A 252 4.36 -5.52 5.33
CA ALA A 252 5.71 -5.66 5.85
C ALA A 252 6.68 -4.59 5.31
N GLY A 253 6.47 -4.11 4.09
CA GLY A 253 7.29 -3.09 3.45
C GLY A 253 6.88 -1.65 3.79
N SER A 254 5.99 -1.42 4.76
CA SER A 254 5.54 -0.08 5.16
C SER A 254 5.50 0.07 6.67
N GLN A 255 5.69 1.29 7.17
CA GLN A 255 5.60 1.58 8.61
C GLN A 255 4.15 1.55 9.11
N ALA A 256 3.20 1.95 8.25
CA ALA A 256 1.77 1.87 8.54
C ALA A 256 0.98 1.53 7.28
N THR A 257 -0.22 0.97 7.46
CA THR A 257 -1.15 0.66 6.37
C THR A 257 -2.45 1.42 6.54
N VAL A 258 -2.85 2.23 5.55
CA VAL A 258 -4.11 2.97 5.56
C VAL A 258 -5.06 2.40 4.50
N VAL A 259 -6.26 2.00 4.95
CA VAL A 259 -7.35 1.54 4.08
C VAL A 259 -8.30 2.70 3.82
N ILE A 260 -8.35 3.18 2.57
CA ILE A 260 -9.12 4.38 2.21
C ILE A 260 -10.58 4.05 1.91
N GLU A 261 -10.81 3.04 1.09
CA GLU A 261 -12.15 2.51 0.84
C GLU A 261 -12.13 0.99 0.83
N ALA A 262 -13.08 0.37 1.50
CA ALA A 262 -13.23 -1.09 1.49
C ALA A 262 -14.69 -1.49 1.65
N GLY A 263 -15.20 -2.27 0.72
CA GLY A 263 -16.44 -3.02 0.95
C GLY A 263 -16.21 -4.12 1.99
N TYR A 264 -17.28 -4.70 2.52
CA TYR A 264 -17.26 -5.66 3.63
C TYR A 264 -16.30 -6.87 3.42
N ARG A 265 -16.12 -7.31 2.16
CA ARG A 265 -15.25 -8.44 1.77
C ARG A 265 -14.08 -8.00 0.88
N SER A 266 -13.61 -6.76 1.02
CA SER A 266 -12.50 -6.25 0.22
C SER A 266 -11.18 -6.94 0.57
N GLY A 267 -10.35 -7.17 -0.46
CA GLY A 267 -8.99 -7.70 -0.27
C GLY A 267 -8.06 -6.73 0.47
N SER A 268 -8.32 -5.42 0.44
CA SER A 268 -7.55 -4.40 1.19
C SER A 268 -7.65 -4.56 2.70
N ILE A 269 -8.76 -5.11 3.21
CA ILE A 269 -8.91 -5.47 4.64
C ILE A 269 -7.85 -6.51 5.06
N ASN A 270 -7.50 -7.44 4.16
CA ASN A 270 -6.47 -8.43 4.43
C ASN A 270 -5.08 -7.78 4.62
N THR A 271 -4.77 -6.67 3.92
CA THR A 271 -3.52 -5.93 4.12
C THR A 271 -3.45 -5.33 5.53
N ALA A 272 -4.56 -4.74 6.02
CA ALA A 272 -4.63 -4.22 7.39
C ALA A 272 -4.49 -5.34 8.44
N TYR A 273 -5.05 -6.53 8.19
CA TYR A 273 -4.84 -7.67 9.08
C TYR A 273 -3.38 -8.14 9.09
N HIS A 274 -2.69 -8.14 7.95
CA HIS A 274 -1.25 -8.44 7.92
C HIS A 274 -0.45 -7.39 8.69
N ALA A 275 -0.76 -6.09 8.56
CA ALA A 275 -0.11 -5.05 9.36
C ALA A 275 -0.27 -5.32 10.86
N ASN A 276 -1.49 -5.60 11.33
CA ASN A 276 -1.76 -5.93 12.73
C ASN A 276 -1.01 -7.21 13.20
N THR A 277 -0.84 -8.20 12.32
CA THR A 277 -0.10 -9.44 12.67
C THR A 277 1.40 -9.17 12.85
N LEU A 278 1.91 -8.12 12.19
CA LEU A 278 3.30 -7.66 12.27
C LEU A 278 3.49 -6.54 13.31
N ASP A 279 2.50 -6.33 14.19
CA ASP A 279 2.48 -5.25 15.19
C ASP A 279 2.70 -3.85 14.57
N ARG A 280 2.28 -3.68 13.30
CA ARG A 280 2.34 -2.41 12.59
C ARG A 280 0.99 -1.70 12.62
N PRO A 281 0.97 -0.38 12.81
CA PRO A 281 -0.27 0.37 12.89
C PRO A 281 -1.06 0.31 11.59
N ALA A 282 -2.38 0.17 11.73
CA ALA A 282 -3.33 0.26 10.64
C ALA A 282 -4.28 1.43 10.83
N GLY A 283 -4.55 2.17 9.76
CA GLY A 283 -5.53 3.24 9.68
C GLY A 283 -6.68 2.87 8.74
N ALA A 284 -7.84 3.45 8.95
CA ALA A 284 -8.97 3.33 8.04
C ALA A 284 -9.73 4.65 7.93
N VAL A 285 -10.04 5.05 6.71
CA VAL A 285 -10.76 6.28 6.43
C VAL A 285 -12.26 6.03 6.62
N PRO A 286 -12.97 6.83 7.44
CA PRO A 286 -14.41 6.74 7.58
C PRO A 286 -15.12 7.23 6.32
N GLY A 287 -16.35 6.80 6.13
CA GLY A 287 -17.21 7.27 5.04
C GLY A 287 -18.67 7.31 5.48
N LEU A 288 -19.58 7.58 4.55
CA LEU A 288 -21.01 7.59 4.86
C LEU A 288 -21.45 6.20 5.36
N ILE A 289 -22.30 6.16 6.38
CA ILE A 289 -22.84 4.91 6.96
C ILE A 289 -23.57 4.07 5.90
N SER A 290 -24.22 4.73 4.94
CA SER A 290 -24.94 4.09 3.84
C SER A 290 -24.04 3.62 2.70
N ALA A 291 -22.75 4.05 2.65
CA ALA A 291 -21.84 3.72 1.56
C ALA A 291 -21.29 2.28 1.71
N VAL A 292 -21.53 1.46 0.70
CA VAL A 292 -21.00 0.08 0.64
C VAL A 292 -19.46 0.08 0.64
N SER A 293 -18.84 1.09 0.01
CA SER A 293 -17.38 1.27 -0.05
C SER A 293 -16.74 1.59 1.31
N ALA A 294 -17.51 2.04 2.32
CA ALA A 294 -17.01 2.37 3.65
C ALA A 294 -17.19 1.25 4.69
N GLN A 295 -18.01 0.24 4.41
CA GLN A 295 -18.38 -0.80 5.38
C GLN A 295 -17.19 -1.56 5.96
N GLY A 296 -16.16 -1.83 5.13
CA GLY A 296 -14.94 -2.49 5.57
C GLY A 296 -14.10 -1.63 6.48
N CYS A 297 -13.96 -0.34 6.17
CA CYS A 297 -13.27 0.65 7.01
C CYS A 297 -13.97 0.80 8.36
N HIS A 298 -15.31 0.98 8.37
CA HIS A 298 -16.11 1.04 9.60
C HIS A 298 -15.92 -0.20 10.47
N ARG A 299 -15.86 -1.39 9.85
CA ARG A 299 -15.62 -2.64 10.59
C ARG A 299 -14.23 -2.66 11.21
N LEU A 300 -13.18 -2.28 10.47
CA LEU A 300 -11.81 -2.23 11.00
C LEU A 300 -11.72 -1.29 12.21
N ILE A 301 -12.32 -0.09 12.12
CA ILE A 301 -12.34 0.89 13.21
C ILE A 301 -13.13 0.35 14.41
N ARG A 302 -14.34 -0.12 14.20
CA ARG A 302 -15.22 -0.64 15.26
C ARG A 302 -14.61 -1.82 16.00
N ASP A 303 -13.92 -2.72 15.27
CA ASP A 303 -13.33 -3.93 15.83
C ASP A 303 -11.93 -3.63 16.46
N GLY A 304 -11.52 -2.35 16.55
CA GLY A 304 -10.23 -1.91 17.11
C GLY A 304 -9.02 -2.39 16.31
N ARG A 305 -9.21 -2.65 15.01
CA ARG A 305 -8.18 -3.15 14.10
C ARG A 305 -7.53 -2.07 13.25
N ALA A 306 -8.07 -0.85 13.29
CA ALA A 306 -7.50 0.31 12.63
C ALA A 306 -7.88 1.58 13.37
N HIS A 307 -6.96 2.54 13.40
CA HIS A 307 -7.23 3.90 13.84
C HIS A 307 -8.10 4.63 12.81
N LEU A 308 -8.95 5.54 13.27
CA LEU A 308 -9.70 6.40 12.37
C LEU A 308 -8.75 7.43 11.76
N ILE A 309 -8.75 7.55 10.43
CA ILE A 309 -7.98 8.54 9.69
C ILE A 309 -8.97 9.54 9.07
N GLY A 310 -9.06 10.73 9.64
CA GLY A 310 -9.90 11.82 9.16
C GLY A 310 -9.12 12.91 8.42
N SER A 311 -7.77 12.86 8.48
CA SER A 311 -6.88 13.85 7.84
C SER A 311 -5.50 13.28 7.55
N GLY A 312 -4.69 14.01 6.76
CA GLY A 312 -3.27 13.71 6.56
C GLY A 312 -2.48 13.71 7.87
N ASN A 313 -2.82 14.60 8.81
CA ASN A 313 -2.17 14.65 10.14
C ASN A 313 -2.43 13.37 10.94
N ASP A 314 -3.64 12.82 10.94
CA ASP A 314 -3.92 11.57 11.64
C ASP A 314 -3.07 10.40 11.07
N MET A 315 -2.85 10.41 9.76
CA MET A 315 -1.95 9.43 9.12
C MET A 315 -0.49 9.64 9.56
N LEU A 316 -0.03 10.86 9.65
CA LEU A 316 1.33 11.18 10.09
C LEU A 316 1.52 10.85 11.59
N GLU A 317 0.53 11.10 12.44
CA GLU A 317 0.53 10.63 13.84
C GLU A 317 0.60 9.10 13.92
N LEU A 318 -0.13 8.41 13.05
CA LEU A 318 -0.06 6.95 12.97
C LEU A 318 1.34 6.44 12.59
N LEU A 319 2.12 7.23 11.84
CA LEU A 319 3.50 6.98 11.47
C LEU A 319 4.52 7.38 12.57
N GLY A 320 4.04 7.88 13.71
CA GLY A 320 4.87 8.31 14.83
C GLY A 320 5.39 9.73 14.74
N GLU A 321 4.93 10.52 13.76
CA GLU A 321 5.24 11.94 13.69
C GLU A 321 4.52 12.67 14.83
N SER A 322 5.29 13.34 15.69
CA SER A 322 4.72 14.16 16.75
C SER A 322 4.47 15.57 16.22
N PHE A 323 3.22 16.02 16.27
CA PHE A 323 2.88 17.42 16.09
C PHE A 323 2.90 18.07 17.47
N GLU A 324 3.82 19.00 17.72
CA GLU A 324 3.66 19.92 18.84
C GLU A 324 2.37 20.70 18.59
N PHE A 325 1.35 20.41 19.36
CA PHE A 325 0.21 21.30 19.49
C PHE A 325 0.79 22.60 20.07
N SER A 326 1.15 23.52 19.20
CA SER A 326 1.42 24.90 19.59
C SER A 326 0.10 25.44 20.14
N GLY A 327 -0.16 25.08 21.39
CA GLY A 327 -1.25 25.60 22.19
C GLY A 327 -1.03 27.05 22.53
N SER A 328 -1.14 27.92 21.55
CA SER A 328 -1.36 29.35 21.73
C SER A 328 -2.22 29.82 20.56
N GLY A 329 -3.50 29.95 20.84
CA GLY A 329 -4.46 30.83 20.18
C GLY A 329 -4.11 31.28 18.76
N ASP A 330 -4.41 30.45 17.78
CA ASP A 330 -4.88 30.89 16.47
C ASP A 330 -5.24 29.68 15.59
N ALA A 331 -6.33 28.99 15.95
CA ALA A 331 -7.00 28.02 15.05
C ALA A 331 -7.65 28.72 13.84
N ARG A 332 -7.09 29.82 13.37
CA ARG A 332 -7.63 30.63 12.26
C ARG A 332 -6.67 30.88 11.09
N ASN A 333 -5.42 30.36 11.13
CA ASN A 333 -4.45 30.74 10.09
C ASN A 333 -3.64 29.61 9.44
N SER A 334 -3.98 28.33 9.56
CA SER A 334 -3.33 27.27 8.78
C SER A 334 -4.22 26.69 7.67
N MET A 335 -5.05 27.53 7.07
CA MET A 335 -5.75 27.26 5.81
C MET A 335 -5.32 28.29 4.77
N GLY A 336 -4.07 28.28 4.44
CA GLY A 336 -3.52 29.25 3.51
C GLY A 336 -2.50 28.63 2.59
N SER A 337 -2.91 27.97 1.55
CA SER A 337 -2.33 28.01 0.21
C SER A 337 -2.88 26.89 -0.69
N LEU A 338 -4.12 27.02 -1.07
CA LEU A 338 -4.59 26.44 -2.33
C LEU A 338 -5.17 27.59 -3.14
N GLY A 339 -4.55 27.83 -4.27
CA GLY A 339 -4.90 28.91 -5.15
C GLY A 339 -6.36 28.89 -5.57
N SER A 340 -7.03 30.05 -5.42
CA SER A 340 -8.12 30.54 -6.24
C SER A 340 -9.33 29.65 -6.40
N LEU A 341 -9.97 29.33 -5.27
CA LEU A 341 -11.43 29.33 -5.10
C LEU A 341 -11.61 29.70 -3.64
N GLY A 342 -12.02 30.95 -3.36
CA GLY A 342 -12.06 31.53 -2.03
C GLY A 342 -12.73 30.58 -1.03
N SER A 343 -11.98 30.20 0.01
CA SER A 343 -12.58 29.49 1.15
C SER A 343 -13.64 30.39 1.76
N MET A 344 -14.89 30.02 1.59
CA MET A 344 -15.98 30.67 2.33
C MET A 344 -15.72 30.45 3.81
N GLY A 345 -15.71 31.51 4.60
CA GLY A 345 -15.61 31.43 6.05
C GLY A 345 -16.76 30.57 6.62
N SER A 346 -16.63 30.10 7.84
CA SER A 346 -17.68 29.30 8.49
C SER A 346 -19.02 30.06 8.59
N LEU A 347 -19.00 31.38 8.61
CA LEU A 347 -20.19 32.24 8.63
C LEU A 347 -20.86 32.28 7.25
N GLU A 348 -20.09 32.46 6.19
CA GLU A 348 -20.57 32.45 4.81
C GLU A 348 -21.20 31.11 4.43
N THR A 349 -20.59 30.00 4.84
CA THR A 349 -21.14 28.65 4.59
C THR A 349 -22.51 28.50 5.26
N ARG A 350 -22.66 28.89 6.54
CA ARG A 350 -23.94 28.82 7.28
C ARG A 350 -25.00 29.71 6.67
N VAL A 351 -24.67 30.92 6.25
CA VAL A 351 -25.58 31.84 5.58
C VAL A 351 -25.96 31.34 4.19
N LEU A 352 -25.01 30.79 3.44
CA LEU A 352 -25.29 30.19 2.13
C LEU A 352 -26.24 29.01 2.28
N ASP A 353 -26.05 28.14 3.27
CA ASP A 353 -26.92 26.99 3.52
C ASP A 353 -28.35 27.42 3.91
N ALA A 354 -28.50 28.50 4.70
CA ALA A 354 -29.78 29.11 5.06
C ALA A 354 -30.43 29.90 3.90
N THR A 355 -29.65 30.23 2.84
CA THR A 355 -30.19 30.94 1.66
C THR A 355 -30.60 29.91 0.61
N GLY A 356 -31.87 29.77 0.31
CA GLY A 356 -32.40 28.86 -0.70
C GLY A 356 -32.23 29.37 -2.13
N PHE A 357 -32.60 28.53 -3.12
CA PHE A 357 -32.77 28.94 -4.51
C PHE A 357 -34.08 29.72 -4.71
N THR A 358 -34.98 29.64 -3.75
CA THR A 358 -36.20 30.50 -3.70
C THR A 358 -35.87 31.78 -2.94
N PRO A 359 -36.47 32.93 -3.31
CA PRO A 359 -36.26 34.20 -2.60
C PRO A 359 -36.61 34.12 -1.12
N THR A 360 -35.63 34.34 -0.24
CA THR A 360 -35.72 34.20 1.23
C THR A 360 -35.50 35.55 1.90
N SER A 361 -36.27 35.89 2.93
CA SER A 361 -36.09 37.14 3.64
C SER A 361 -34.86 37.12 4.53
N PHE A 362 -34.31 38.32 4.85
CA PHE A 362 -33.18 38.46 5.76
C PHE A 362 -33.47 37.85 7.14
N GLU A 363 -34.65 38.06 7.67
CA GLU A 363 -35.08 37.55 8.98
C GLU A 363 -35.11 36.01 9.00
N GLN A 364 -35.56 35.38 7.91
CA GLN A 364 -35.56 33.93 7.77
C GLN A 364 -34.11 33.40 7.71
N ILE A 365 -33.22 34.05 6.95
CA ILE A 365 -31.81 33.65 6.88
C ILE A 365 -31.15 33.77 8.26
N VAL A 366 -31.39 34.82 9.01
CA VAL A 366 -30.92 34.98 10.40
C VAL A 366 -31.41 33.81 11.28
N ALA A 367 -32.71 33.49 11.20
CA ALA A 367 -33.32 32.45 12.01
C ALA A 367 -32.76 31.05 11.66
N GLU A 368 -32.59 30.75 10.37
CA GLU A 368 -32.09 29.42 9.89
C GLU A 368 -30.57 29.26 10.03
N SER A 369 -29.77 30.32 9.84
CA SER A 369 -28.32 30.27 10.02
C SER A 369 -27.93 30.18 11.50
N GLY A 370 -28.80 30.63 12.42
CA GLY A 370 -28.51 30.72 13.87
C GLY A 370 -27.41 31.73 14.18
N LEU A 371 -27.18 32.72 13.31
CA LEU A 371 -26.24 33.83 13.48
C LEU A 371 -26.93 35.09 13.94
N THR A 372 -26.18 36.03 14.48
CA THR A 372 -26.68 37.38 14.75
C THR A 372 -26.97 38.13 13.44
N ALA A 373 -27.86 39.13 13.49
CA ALA A 373 -28.19 39.94 12.32
C ALA A 373 -26.92 40.60 11.71
N GLY A 374 -25.97 41.01 12.54
CA GLY A 374 -24.71 41.62 12.08
C GLY A 374 -23.80 40.64 11.34
N GLU A 375 -23.63 39.42 11.88
CA GLU A 375 -22.84 38.35 11.25
C GLU A 375 -23.49 37.91 9.93
N THR A 376 -24.82 37.74 9.91
CA THR A 376 -25.57 37.40 8.70
C THR A 376 -25.43 38.46 7.62
N GLN A 377 -25.44 39.72 7.97
CA GLN A 377 -25.31 40.84 7.04
C GLN A 377 -23.90 40.89 6.43
N LEU A 378 -22.88 40.68 7.25
CA LEU A 378 -21.49 40.63 6.76
C LEU A 378 -21.26 39.44 5.81
N ALA A 379 -21.78 38.26 6.19
CA ALA A 379 -21.65 37.08 5.37
C ALA A 379 -22.43 37.20 4.04
N LEU A 380 -23.62 37.74 4.03
CA LEU A 380 -24.39 38.01 2.79
C LEU A 380 -23.66 38.99 1.88
N GLY A 381 -23.04 40.05 2.45
CA GLY A 381 -22.22 40.99 1.66
C GLY A 381 -21.02 40.32 1.00
N SER A 382 -20.32 39.45 1.71
CA SER A 382 -19.20 38.63 1.17
C SER A 382 -19.68 37.69 0.07
N LEU A 383 -20.81 36.98 0.28
CA LEU A 383 -21.38 36.06 -0.68
C LEU A 383 -21.91 36.75 -1.94
N GLU A 384 -22.46 37.98 -1.81
CA GLU A 384 -22.91 38.81 -2.92
C GLU A 384 -21.72 39.26 -3.77
N LEU A 385 -20.62 39.73 -3.15
CA LEU A 385 -19.38 40.07 -3.84
C LEU A 385 -18.77 38.85 -4.54
N GLY A 386 -18.87 37.66 -3.93
CA GLY A 386 -18.48 36.39 -4.53
C GLY A 386 -19.43 35.85 -5.59
N GLN A 387 -20.53 36.57 -5.92
CA GLN A 387 -21.56 36.19 -6.89
C GLN A 387 -22.26 34.84 -6.59
N LEU A 388 -22.26 34.41 -5.35
CA LEU A 388 -22.91 33.17 -4.89
C LEU A 388 -24.38 33.37 -4.48
N VAL A 389 -24.73 34.59 -4.09
CA VAL A 389 -26.11 35.00 -3.82
C VAL A 389 -26.43 36.30 -4.55
N GLU A 390 -27.71 36.55 -4.78
CA GLU A 390 -28.18 37.81 -5.34
C GLU A 390 -29.36 38.35 -4.53
N ARG A 391 -29.50 39.68 -4.49
CA ARG A 391 -30.60 40.36 -3.84
C ARG A 391 -31.56 40.92 -4.87
N THR A 392 -32.84 40.52 -4.79
CA THR A 392 -33.90 41.03 -5.66
C THR A 392 -35.11 41.42 -4.83
N SER A 393 -35.53 42.67 -4.96
CA SER A 393 -36.71 43.20 -4.24
C SER A 393 -36.66 43.02 -2.70
N GLY A 394 -35.44 43.08 -2.13
CA GLY A 394 -35.24 42.92 -0.66
C GLY A 394 -35.08 41.48 -0.18
N LEU A 395 -35.27 40.50 -1.05
CA LEU A 395 -35.12 39.07 -0.77
C LEU A 395 -33.79 38.55 -1.36
N TRP A 396 -33.22 37.51 -0.72
CA TRP A 396 -31.96 36.89 -1.09
C TRP A 396 -32.19 35.49 -1.67
N ARG A 397 -31.43 35.10 -2.69
CA ARG A 397 -31.44 33.73 -3.21
C ARG A 397 -30.04 33.31 -3.67
N LYS A 398 -29.78 32.00 -3.71
CA LYS A 398 -28.61 31.43 -4.38
C LYS A 398 -28.69 31.71 -5.90
N ARG A 399 -27.54 31.98 -6.50
CA ARG A 399 -27.37 32.06 -7.96
C ARG A 399 -27.24 30.69 -8.60
#